data_f2ea00ad54bcb6116445988bc5134d4c
#
_entry.id   f2ea00ad54bcb6116445988bc5134d4c
#
_cell.length_a   1.000
_cell.length_b   1.000
_cell.length_c   1.000
_cell.angle_alpha   90.00
_cell.angle_beta   90.00
_cell.angle_gamma   90.00
#
_symmetry.space_group_name_H-M   'P 1'
#
loop_
_entity.id
_entity.type
_entity.pdbx_description
1 polymer ?
#
loop_
_entity_poly.entity_id
_entity_poly.type
_entity_poly.pdbx_seq_one_letter_code
_entity_poly.pdbx_strand_id
1 'polypeptide(L)'
;SKPKAEIACLVEYDRAFNLPVAFPPEIKRNVLAQIFAREGVLNCRVAETERYQHVTYFFNGGSEAENSCEQRILVSSPRVFERQPEMNCFKVTDKLLRGLE
;
A
#
# COMPACT_ATOMS: atom_id res chain seq x y z
N SER A 1 -35.71 -16.45 -1.74
CA SER A 1 -35.68 -15.10 -1.20
C SER A 1 -34.23 -14.75 -0.77
N LYS A 2 -33.77 -13.55 -1.11
CA LYS A 2 -32.46 -13.11 -0.60
C LYS A 2 -32.54 -12.92 0.91
N PRO A 3 -31.56 -13.38 1.69
CA PRO A 3 -31.55 -13.15 3.13
C PRO A 3 -31.55 -11.63 3.40
N LYS A 4 -32.38 -11.20 4.31
CA LYS A 4 -32.35 -9.83 4.82
C LYS A 4 -31.25 -9.77 5.88
N ALA A 5 -30.11 -9.19 5.53
CA ALA A 5 -29.02 -8.96 6.47
C ALA A 5 -28.64 -7.47 6.42
N GLU A 6 -28.42 -6.88 7.56
CA GLU A 6 -27.75 -5.59 7.69
C GLU A 6 -26.25 -5.82 7.72
N ILE A 7 -25.51 -5.08 6.92
CA ILE A 7 -24.07 -5.20 6.80
C ILE A 7 -23.44 -3.86 7.19
N ALA A 8 -22.43 -3.92 8.04
CA ALA A 8 -21.56 -2.81 8.37
C ALA A 8 -20.09 -3.23 8.22
N CYS A 9 -19.26 -2.33 7.76
CA CYS A 9 -17.82 -2.55 7.66
C CYS A 9 -17.12 -2.11 8.94
N LEU A 10 -16.10 -2.85 9.36
CA LEU A 10 -15.27 -2.44 10.50
C LEU A 10 -14.48 -1.17 10.15
N VAL A 11 -13.90 -1.13 8.95
CA VAL A 11 -13.20 0.02 8.37
C VAL A 11 -13.73 0.28 6.96
N GLU A 12 -13.45 1.43 6.38
CA GLU A 12 -13.76 1.73 4.98
C GLU A 12 -12.82 0.95 4.06
N TYR A 13 -13.28 -0.17 3.51
CA TYR A 13 -12.53 -0.97 2.55
C TYR A 13 -12.59 -0.39 1.14
N ASP A 14 -13.78 0.10 0.76
CA ASP A 14 -14.01 0.74 -0.52
C ASP A 14 -15.22 1.69 -0.38
N ARG A 15 -15.06 2.93 -0.78
CA ARG A 15 -16.12 3.95 -0.77
C ARG A 15 -17.32 3.55 -1.64
N ALA A 16 -17.07 2.79 -2.69
CA ALA A 16 -18.13 2.32 -3.60
C ALA A 16 -19.14 1.40 -2.90
N PHE A 17 -18.79 0.77 -1.79
CA PHE A 17 -19.73 -0.08 -1.04
C PHE A 17 -20.87 0.70 -0.39
N ASN A 18 -20.65 1.97 -0.07
CA ASN A 18 -21.63 2.83 0.58
C ASN A 18 -22.33 2.18 1.78
N LEU A 19 -21.56 1.49 2.60
CA LEU A 19 -22.00 0.80 3.81
C LEU A 19 -21.64 1.60 5.06
N PRO A 20 -22.37 1.44 6.18
CA PRO A 20 -21.96 1.98 7.48
C PRO A 20 -20.57 1.49 7.88
N VAL A 21 -19.75 2.37 8.40
CA VAL A 21 -18.37 2.09 8.82
C VAL A 21 -18.22 2.40 10.30
N ALA A 22 -17.70 1.42 11.08
CA ALA A 22 -17.51 1.58 12.53
C ALA A 22 -16.33 2.52 12.84
N PHE A 23 -15.24 2.38 12.10
CA PHE A 23 -14.01 3.19 12.23
C PHE A 23 -13.71 3.86 10.89
N PRO A 24 -14.10 5.12 10.69
CA PRO A 24 -13.82 5.84 9.46
C PRO A 24 -12.31 6.04 9.28
N PRO A 25 -11.82 6.19 8.03
CA PRO A 25 -10.41 6.41 7.75
C PRO A 25 -9.94 7.73 8.37
N GLU A 26 -8.77 7.67 9.00
CA GLU A 26 -8.12 8.83 9.60
C GLU A 26 -6.73 9.00 8.99
N ILE A 27 -6.48 10.14 8.36
CA ILE A 27 -5.16 10.47 7.81
C ILE A 27 -4.23 10.86 8.96
N LYS A 28 -3.17 10.09 9.14
CA LYS A 28 -2.12 10.38 10.14
C LYS A 28 -1.15 11.42 9.59
N ARG A 29 -0.76 12.37 10.45
CA ARG A 29 0.23 13.41 10.14
C ARG A 29 1.56 13.12 10.84
N ASN A 30 2.62 13.74 10.38
CA ASN A 30 3.98 13.56 10.89
C ASN A 30 4.47 12.11 10.82
N VAL A 31 4.02 11.38 9.80
CA VAL A 31 4.53 10.04 9.50
C VAL A 31 5.96 10.13 8.94
N LEU A 32 6.70 9.03 9.01
CA LEU A 32 8.10 8.97 8.58
C LEU A 32 8.30 9.45 7.14
N ALA A 33 7.36 9.13 6.23
CA ALA A 33 7.37 9.60 4.85
C ALA A 33 7.38 11.13 4.72
N GLN A 34 6.61 11.82 5.56
CA GLN A 34 6.57 13.29 5.58
C GLN A 34 7.85 13.88 6.18
N ILE A 35 8.46 13.19 7.15
CA ILE A 35 9.74 13.58 7.72
C ILE A 35 10.83 13.47 6.64
N PHE A 36 10.91 12.36 5.91
CA PHE A 36 11.84 12.19 4.80
C PHE A 36 11.70 13.31 3.75
N ALA A 37 10.45 13.61 3.37
CA ALA A 37 10.17 14.67 2.40
C ALA A 37 10.64 16.05 2.89
N ARG A 38 10.42 16.37 4.15
CA ARG A 38 10.82 17.65 4.76
C ARG A 38 12.34 17.77 4.87
N GLU A 39 13.02 16.70 5.23
CA GLU A 39 14.48 16.65 5.38
C GLU A 39 15.22 16.37 4.06
N GLY A 40 14.49 16.25 2.93
CA GLY A 40 15.07 15.97 1.61
C GLY A 40 15.71 14.59 1.47
N VAL A 41 15.28 13.62 2.27
CA VAL A 41 15.81 12.26 2.26
C VAL A 41 15.15 11.44 1.17
N LEU A 42 15.95 11.07 0.16
CA LEU A 42 15.49 10.16 -0.88
C LEU A 42 15.15 8.79 -0.29
N ASN A 43 14.00 8.26 -0.68
CA ASN A 43 13.59 6.94 -0.25
C ASN A 43 12.91 6.17 -1.38
N CYS A 44 13.17 4.86 -1.44
CA CYS A 44 12.62 3.95 -2.44
C CYS A 44 11.67 2.96 -1.79
N ARG A 45 10.47 2.83 -2.38
CA ARG A 45 9.42 1.90 -1.96
C ARG A 45 9.24 0.85 -3.03
N VAL A 46 9.60 -0.39 -2.74
CA VAL A 46 9.50 -1.50 -3.68
C VAL A 46 8.63 -2.57 -3.07
N ALA A 47 7.62 -3.02 -3.78
CA ALA A 47 6.78 -4.14 -3.36
C ALA A 47 6.07 -4.78 -4.54
N GLU A 48 5.61 -6.00 -4.33
CA GLU A 48 4.65 -6.64 -5.22
C GLU A 48 3.25 -6.06 -5.06
N THR A 49 2.40 -6.27 -6.07
CA THR A 49 1.01 -5.77 -6.10
C THR A 49 0.27 -6.04 -4.78
N GLU A 50 0.38 -7.26 -4.23
CA GLU A 50 -0.30 -7.68 -3.00
C GLU A 50 0.17 -6.92 -1.74
N ARG A 51 1.35 -6.34 -1.76
CA ARG A 51 1.97 -5.66 -0.62
C ARG A 51 2.21 -4.16 -0.87
N TYR A 52 1.85 -3.68 -2.05
CA TYR A 52 2.15 -2.31 -2.47
C TYR A 52 1.52 -1.26 -1.54
N GLN A 53 0.26 -1.46 -1.16
CA GLN A 53 -0.45 -0.57 -0.22
C GLN A 53 0.23 -0.47 1.15
N HIS A 54 0.91 -1.53 1.59
CA HIS A 54 1.61 -1.52 2.87
C HIS A 54 2.80 -0.57 2.87
N VAL A 55 3.53 -0.48 1.76
CA VAL A 55 4.70 0.39 1.64
C VAL A 55 4.37 1.78 1.09
N THR A 56 3.13 2.04 0.69
CA THR A 56 2.66 3.33 0.18
C THR A 56 1.58 3.93 1.05
N TYR A 57 0.33 3.60 0.83
CA TYR A 57 -0.83 4.16 1.53
C TYR A 57 -0.72 4.06 3.06
N PHE A 58 -0.51 2.85 3.59
CA PHE A 58 -0.43 2.66 5.04
C PHE A 58 0.82 3.29 5.64
N PHE A 59 1.95 3.18 4.98
CA PHE A 59 3.19 3.82 5.43
C PHE A 59 3.09 5.35 5.40
N ASN A 60 2.30 5.90 4.47
CA ASN A 60 2.03 7.33 4.35
C ASN A 60 0.86 7.79 5.25
N GLY A 61 0.45 6.97 6.23
CA GLY A 61 -0.56 7.31 7.21
C GLY A 61 -1.98 7.47 6.64
N GLY A 62 -2.30 6.70 5.60
CA GLY A 62 -3.60 6.74 4.93
C GLY A 62 -3.69 7.74 3.77
N SER A 63 -2.55 8.17 3.23
CA SER A 63 -2.49 9.07 2.07
C SER A 63 -1.97 8.34 0.83
N GLU A 64 -2.72 8.44 -0.28
CA GLU A 64 -2.27 7.94 -1.58
C GLU A 64 -1.23 8.84 -2.25
N ALA A 65 -1.16 10.10 -1.85
CA ALA A 65 -0.25 11.05 -2.45
C ALA A 65 1.21 10.66 -2.22
N GLU A 66 2.01 10.75 -3.28
CA GLU A 66 3.46 10.64 -3.18
C GLU A 66 4.04 11.87 -2.46
N ASN A 67 4.94 11.63 -1.54
CA ASN A 67 5.72 12.71 -0.94
C ASN A 67 6.90 13.07 -1.86
N SER A 68 7.42 14.27 -1.75
CA SER A 68 8.69 14.61 -2.39
C SER A 68 9.81 13.68 -1.91
N CYS A 69 10.76 13.36 -2.76
CA CYS A 69 11.85 12.43 -2.48
C CYS A 69 11.42 10.95 -2.33
N GLU A 70 10.19 10.58 -2.71
CA GLU A 70 9.68 9.23 -2.67
C GLU A 70 9.66 8.62 -4.09
N GLN A 71 10.34 7.50 -4.28
CA GLN A 71 10.31 6.71 -5.49
C GLN A 71 9.51 5.43 -5.25
N ARG A 72 8.53 5.14 -6.09
CA ARG A 72 7.69 3.95 -5.99
C ARG A 72 7.95 2.99 -7.15
N ILE A 73 8.23 1.73 -6.82
CA ILE A 73 8.46 0.66 -7.78
C ILE A 73 7.49 -0.48 -7.49
N LEU A 74 6.55 -0.68 -8.41
CA LEU A 74 5.59 -1.78 -8.34
C LEU A 74 6.11 -2.98 -9.13
N VAL A 75 6.11 -4.15 -8.50
CA VAL A 75 6.38 -5.44 -9.15
C VAL A 75 5.06 -6.23 -9.21
N SER A 76 4.66 -6.69 -10.38
CA SER A 76 3.43 -7.48 -10.50
C SER A 76 3.59 -8.81 -9.77
N SER A 77 2.62 -9.15 -8.93
CA SER A 77 2.57 -10.46 -8.26
C SER A 77 2.34 -11.60 -9.27
N PRO A 78 2.77 -12.83 -8.98
CA PRO A 78 2.48 -13.98 -9.82
C PRO A 78 0.97 -14.26 -9.82
N ARG A 79 0.45 -14.81 -10.92
CA ARG A 79 -0.98 -15.10 -11.06
C ARG A 79 -1.45 -16.29 -10.23
N VAL A 80 -0.54 -17.21 -9.91
CA VAL A 80 -0.83 -18.47 -9.21
C VAL A 80 0.20 -18.67 -8.10
N PHE A 81 -0.16 -18.28 -6.89
CA PHE A 81 0.74 -18.31 -5.71
C PHE A 81 1.16 -19.73 -5.32
N GLU A 82 0.26 -20.73 -5.49
CA GLU A 82 0.57 -22.11 -5.13
C GLU A 82 1.72 -22.71 -5.97
N ARG A 83 1.95 -22.15 -7.16
CA ARG A 83 3.03 -22.59 -8.05
C ARG A 83 4.32 -21.79 -7.88
N GLN A 84 4.26 -20.68 -7.16
CA GLN A 84 5.40 -19.80 -6.93
C GLN A 84 5.31 -19.21 -5.51
N PRO A 85 5.57 -20.04 -4.48
CA PRO A 85 5.44 -19.62 -3.09
C PRO A 85 6.41 -18.52 -2.69
N GLU A 86 7.59 -18.42 -3.36
CA GLU A 86 8.55 -17.33 -3.21
C GLU A 86 8.05 -16.01 -3.82
N MET A 87 6.91 -16.05 -4.50
CA MET A 87 6.32 -14.91 -5.22
C MET A 87 7.32 -14.34 -6.25
N ASN A 88 7.54 -13.04 -6.29
CA ASN A 88 8.51 -12.40 -7.17
C ASN A 88 9.70 -11.78 -6.40
N CYS A 89 10.13 -12.40 -5.30
CA CYS A 89 11.20 -11.88 -4.46
C CYS A 89 12.48 -11.54 -5.24
N PHE A 90 12.85 -12.34 -6.23
CA PHE A 90 14.00 -12.05 -7.10
C PHE A 90 13.84 -10.77 -7.91
N LYS A 91 12.63 -10.54 -8.48
CA LYS A 91 12.34 -9.31 -9.23
C LYS A 91 12.28 -8.09 -8.31
N VAL A 92 11.73 -8.25 -7.11
CA VAL A 92 11.71 -7.19 -6.10
C VAL A 92 13.14 -6.81 -5.72
N THR A 93 14.00 -7.79 -5.47
CA THR A 93 15.41 -7.57 -5.13
C THR A 93 16.16 -6.88 -6.27
N ASP A 94 16.00 -7.36 -7.52
CA ASP A 94 16.63 -6.74 -8.70
C ASP A 94 16.21 -5.27 -8.87
N LYS A 95 14.92 -5.00 -8.74
CA LYS A 95 14.40 -3.64 -8.83
C LYS A 95 14.89 -2.74 -7.70
N LEU A 96 14.99 -3.28 -6.49
CA LEU A 96 15.54 -2.53 -5.35
C LEU A 96 17.01 -2.16 -5.59
N LEU A 97 17.84 -3.13 -6.00
CA LEU A 97 19.26 -2.87 -6.27
C LEU A 97 19.46 -1.80 -7.33
N ARG A 98 18.69 -1.85 -8.43
CA ARG A 98 18.73 -0.82 -9.47
C ARG A 98 18.21 0.55 -9.02
N GLY A 99 17.34 0.57 -8.03
CA GLY A 99 16.82 1.82 -7.47
C GLY A 99 17.79 2.50 -6.48
N LEU A 100 18.85 1.79 -6.07
CA LEU A 100 19.89 2.30 -5.18
C LEU A 100 21.11 2.85 -5.96
N GLU A 101 21.19 2.61 -7.26
CA GLU A 101 22.21 3.16 -8.18
C GLU A 101 21.84 4.58 -8.62
#